data_c914afd46e9aadb95eca6a52451d0c69
#
_entry.id   c914afd46e9aadb95eca6a52451d0c69
#
_cell.length_a   1.000
_cell.length_b   1.000
_cell.length_c   1.000
_cell.angle_alpha   90.00
_cell.angle_beta   90.00
_cell.angle_gamma   90.00
#
_symmetry.space_group_name_H-M   'P 1'
#
loop_
_entity.id
_entity.type
_entity.pdbx_description
1 polymer ?
#
loop_
_entity_poly.entity_id
_entity_poly.type
_entity_poly.pdbx_seq_one_letter_code
_entity_poly.pdbx_strand_id
1 'polypeptide(L)'
;MKKVLILLLTAIMCLNASAQISPEAYSKWHHNKFSMFIHFGLYSVYGGVYQGQPVKFGYSEQIQSFAGIFSDWYGNTALKFNPEKFNADEIVALAKEAGMRSIVITTKHHDGFCLFKTATTEYNSVDATPAKRDYVKELSDACRRGGINFAMYFSLIDWNYPHAYPISSHNCDFITPQHHE
;
A
#
# COMPACT_ATOMS: atom_id res chain seq x y z
N MET A 1 12.72 24.72 42.03
CA MET A 1 12.99 23.33 42.42
C MET A 1 11.93 22.34 41.89
N LYS A 2 10.59 22.52 42.12
CA LYS A 2 9.56 21.58 41.64
C LYS A 2 9.54 21.37 40.13
N LYS A 3 9.73 22.44 39.30
CA LYS A 3 9.75 22.34 37.81
C LYS A 3 10.96 21.57 37.27
N VAL A 4 12.12 21.69 37.92
CA VAL A 4 13.34 20.96 37.54
C VAL A 4 13.21 19.46 37.89
N LEU A 5 12.56 19.15 39.01
CA LEU A 5 12.32 17.76 39.42
C LEU A 5 11.34 17.05 38.47
N ILE A 6 10.31 17.76 37.98
CA ILE A 6 9.34 17.22 37.01
C ILE A 6 10.03 16.96 35.66
N LEU A 7 10.89 17.85 35.18
CA LEU A 7 11.67 17.68 33.96
C LEU A 7 12.66 16.50 34.07
N LEU A 8 13.30 16.32 35.21
CA LEU A 8 14.17 15.16 35.47
C LEU A 8 13.39 13.84 35.50
N LEU A 9 12.22 13.79 36.11
CA LEU A 9 11.36 12.63 36.16
C LEU A 9 10.81 12.24 34.77
N THR A 10 10.41 13.22 33.96
CA THR A 10 9.98 12.97 32.58
C THR A 10 11.14 12.50 31.71
N ALA A 11 12.35 13.05 31.83
CA ALA A 11 13.53 12.59 31.11
C ALA A 11 13.92 11.14 31.48
N ILE A 12 13.85 10.79 32.78
CA ILE A 12 14.12 9.41 33.25
C ILE A 12 13.07 8.43 32.75
N MET A 13 11.79 8.82 32.68
CA MET A 13 10.73 7.97 32.09
C MET A 13 10.91 7.76 30.58
N CYS A 14 11.40 8.77 29.84
CA CYS A 14 11.71 8.64 28.41
C CYS A 14 12.93 7.74 28.13
N LEU A 15 13.92 7.72 29.03
CA LEU A 15 15.12 6.89 28.88
C LEU A 15 14.86 5.39 29.09
N ASN A 16 13.76 5.01 29.74
CA ASN A 16 13.40 3.61 29.98
C ASN A 16 12.35 3.06 29.01
N ALA A 17 11.89 3.85 28.03
CA ALA A 17 10.99 3.42 26.97
C ALA A 17 11.80 2.79 25.81
N SER A 18 12.68 1.85 26.09
CA SER A 18 13.12 0.92 25.06
C SER A 18 11.94 -0.01 24.77
N ALA A 19 11.34 0.17 23.62
CA ALA A 19 10.32 -0.74 23.11
C ALA A 19 10.94 -2.11 22.85
N GLN A 20 11.14 -2.89 23.91
CA GLN A 20 11.58 -4.27 23.79
C GLN A 20 10.39 -5.10 23.32
N ILE A 21 10.54 -5.70 22.14
CA ILE A 21 9.59 -6.71 21.65
C ILE A 21 9.61 -7.87 22.65
N SER A 22 8.44 -8.26 23.16
CA SER A 22 8.38 -9.42 24.03
C SER A 22 8.89 -10.69 23.32
N PRO A 23 9.51 -11.65 24.03
CA PRO A 23 9.96 -12.91 23.44
C PRO A 23 8.82 -13.65 22.71
N GLU A 24 7.58 -13.56 23.22
CA GLU A 24 6.41 -14.16 22.58
C GLU A 24 6.05 -13.45 21.28
N ALA A 25 6.04 -12.11 21.25
CA ALA A 25 5.78 -11.34 20.04
C ALA A 25 6.85 -11.60 18.97
N TYR A 26 8.12 -11.69 19.38
CA TYR A 26 9.22 -12.06 18.50
C TYR A 26 9.06 -13.48 17.95
N SER A 27 8.76 -14.46 18.80
CA SER A 27 8.52 -15.85 18.39
C SER A 27 7.36 -15.95 17.41
N LYS A 28 6.25 -15.27 17.70
CA LYS A 28 5.08 -15.21 16.81
C LYS A 28 5.42 -14.61 15.45
N TRP A 29 6.15 -13.48 15.43
CA TRP A 29 6.61 -12.86 14.18
C TRP A 29 7.56 -13.78 13.41
N HIS A 30 8.53 -14.38 14.10
CA HIS A 30 9.48 -15.29 13.51
C HIS A 30 8.83 -16.57 12.94
N HIS A 31 7.70 -16.99 13.48
CA HIS A 31 6.92 -18.13 12.97
C HIS A 31 6.18 -17.81 11.66
N ASN A 32 5.95 -16.51 11.36
CA ASN A 32 5.23 -16.05 10.18
C ASN A 32 6.14 -15.83 8.96
N LYS A 33 7.17 -16.65 8.78
CA LYS A 33 8.22 -16.46 7.76
C LYS A 33 7.74 -16.58 6.31
N PHE A 34 6.66 -17.32 6.06
CA PHE A 34 6.17 -17.58 4.72
C PHE A 34 4.83 -16.85 4.50
N SER A 35 4.86 -15.85 3.64
CA SER A 35 3.74 -14.93 3.41
C SER A 35 3.47 -14.76 1.94
N MET A 36 2.20 -14.56 1.58
CA MET A 36 1.81 -14.06 0.27
C MET A 36 1.95 -12.54 0.26
N PHE A 37 2.70 -11.98 -0.69
CA PHE A 37 2.75 -10.55 -0.93
C PHE A 37 2.02 -10.24 -2.24
N ILE A 38 1.01 -9.37 -2.19
CA ILE A 38 0.15 -9.02 -3.32
C ILE A 38 0.37 -7.55 -3.68
N HIS A 39 0.92 -7.32 -4.88
CA HIS A 39 0.87 -6.01 -5.52
C HIS A 39 -0.44 -5.92 -6.31
N PHE A 40 -1.32 -5.02 -5.88
CA PHE A 40 -2.64 -4.83 -6.48
C PHE A 40 -3.02 -3.36 -6.45
N GLY A 41 -3.44 -2.80 -7.57
CA GLY A 41 -3.76 -1.39 -7.71
C GLY A 41 -4.03 -1.01 -9.17
N LEU A 42 -4.07 0.28 -9.48
CA LEU A 42 -4.33 0.78 -10.84
C LEU A 42 -3.33 0.24 -11.86
N TYR A 43 -2.08 0.05 -11.47
CA TYR A 43 -1.04 -0.53 -12.32
C TYR A 43 -1.39 -1.95 -12.82
N SER A 44 -2.26 -2.67 -12.12
CA SER A 44 -2.72 -4.00 -12.55
C SER A 44 -3.55 -3.94 -13.83
N VAL A 45 -4.18 -2.79 -14.14
CA VAL A 45 -4.94 -2.60 -15.39
C VAL A 45 -4.03 -2.65 -16.62
N TYR A 46 -2.79 -2.23 -16.46
CA TYR A 46 -1.83 -2.21 -17.56
C TYR A 46 -1.15 -3.57 -17.82
N GLY A 47 -1.14 -4.46 -16.83
CA GLY A 47 -0.48 -5.76 -16.97
C GLY A 47 1.02 -5.67 -17.32
N GLY A 48 1.70 -4.61 -16.88
CA GLY A 48 3.12 -4.38 -17.17
C GLY A 48 3.42 -3.86 -18.58
N VAL A 49 2.41 -3.44 -19.36
CA VAL A 49 2.59 -2.95 -20.73
C VAL A 49 1.93 -1.59 -20.91
N TYR A 50 2.64 -0.63 -21.47
CA TYR A 50 2.09 0.67 -21.85
C TYR A 50 2.41 1.01 -23.30
N GLN A 51 1.40 1.37 -24.09
CA GLN A 51 1.50 1.65 -25.52
C GLN A 51 2.26 0.54 -26.30
N GLY A 52 2.00 -0.71 -25.95
CA GLY A 52 2.62 -1.88 -26.59
C GLY A 52 4.05 -2.18 -26.15
N GLN A 53 4.61 -1.40 -25.21
CA GLN A 53 5.95 -1.62 -24.70
C GLN A 53 5.91 -2.18 -23.28
N PRO A 54 6.71 -3.22 -22.97
CA PRO A 54 6.85 -3.70 -21.60
C PRO A 54 7.48 -2.63 -20.71
N VAL A 55 7.02 -2.55 -19.46
CA VAL A 55 7.63 -1.66 -18.47
C VAL A 55 9.09 -2.04 -18.22
N LYS A 56 9.96 -1.04 -18.13
CA LYS A 56 11.38 -1.24 -17.86
C LYS A 56 11.60 -1.99 -16.53
N PHE A 57 12.59 -2.87 -16.52
CA PHE A 57 13.01 -3.67 -15.37
C PHE A 57 11.93 -4.60 -14.79
N GLY A 58 10.75 -4.72 -15.42
CA GLY A 58 9.66 -5.57 -14.97
C GLY A 58 8.89 -5.04 -13.76
N TYR A 59 9.11 -3.80 -13.32
CA TYR A 59 8.41 -3.20 -12.18
C TYR A 59 7.04 -2.66 -12.61
N SER A 60 6.07 -3.55 -12.78
CA SER A 60 4.72 -3.21 -13.25
C SER A 60 3.99 -2.26 -12.28
N GLU A 61 4.24 -2.38 -11.00
CA GLU A 61 3.67 -1.50 -9.95
C GLU A 61 4.21 -0.06 -10.01
N GLN A 62 5.30 0.16 -10.72
CA GLN A 62 5.90 1.46 -10.95
C GLN A 62 5.74 1.94 -12.41
N ILE A 63 4.80 1.36 -13.15
CA ILE A 63 4.59 1.66 -14.57
C ILE A 63 4.33 3.14 -14.83
N GLN A 64 3.65 3.84 -13.93
CA GLN A 64 3.43 5.28 -14.03
C GLN A 64 4.75 6.03 -14.21
N SER A 65 5.72 5.75 -13.36
CA SER A 65 7.04 6.38 -13.36
C SER A 65 7.89 5.91 -14.55
N PHE A 66 8.02 4.59 -14.75
CA PHE A 66 8.91 4.06 -15.79
C PHE A 66 8.41 4.28 -17.22
N ALA A 67 7.11 4.39 -17.41
CA ALA A 67 6.53 4.72 -18.72
C ALA A 67 6.28 6.23 -18.91
N GLY A 68 6.55 7.07 -17.89
CA GLY A 68 6.37 8.51 -17.94
C GLY A 68 4.90 8.92 -18.12
N ILE A 69 3.98 8.25 -17.43
CA ILE A 69 2.55 8.53 -17.53
C ILE A 69 2.22 9.68 -16.58
N PHE A 70 1.72 10.80 -17.10
CA PHE A 70 1.28 11.93 -16.29
C PHE A 70 0.23 11.52 -15.26
N SER A 71 0.28 12.11 -14.07
CA SER A 71 -0.56 11.68 -12.94
C SER A 71 -2.04 11.80 -13.20
N ASP A 72 -2.49 12.84 -13.89
CA ASP A 72 -3.88 13.03 -14.28
C ASP A 72 -4.35 11.96 -15.29
N TRP A 73 -3.52 11.58 -16.24
CA TRP A 73 -3.82 10.49 -17.17
C TRP A 73 -3.81 9.14 -16.48
N TYR A 74 -2.82 8.91 -15.62
CA TYR A 74 -2.76 7.70 -14.83
C TYR A 74 -3.95 7.59 -13.88
N GLY A 75 -4.34 8.70 -13.24
CA GLY A 75 -5.50 8.76 -12.35
C GLY A 75 -6.81 8.35 -13.03
N ASN A 76 -6.98 8.67 -14.32
CA ASN A 76 -8.14 8.25 -15.12
C ASN A 76 -8.23 6.72 -15.28
N THR A 77 -7.16 5.97 -14.99
CA THR A 77 -7.19 4.51 -14.97
C THR A 77 -8.17 3.97 -13.93
N ALA A 78 -8.46 4.74 -12.89
CA ALA A 78 -9.48 4.39 -11.89
C ALA A 78 -10.84 4.10 -12.52
N LEU A 79 -11.21 4.79 -13.60
CA LEU A 79 -12.48 4.57 -14.33
C LEU A 79 -12.56 3.21 -15.03
N LYS A 80 -11.41 2.53 -15.21
CA LYS A 80 -11.29 1.19 -15.81
C LYS A 80 -11.01 0.10 -14.77
N PHE A 81 -10.74 0.49 -13.52
CA PHE A 81 -10.41 -0.46 -12.46
C PHE A 81 -11.68 -1.13 -11.93
N ASN A 82 -12.01 -2.27 -12.51
CA ASN A 82 -13.17 -3.08 -12.15
C ASN A 82 -12.82 -4.57 -12.04
N PRO A 83 -12.07 -4.99 -11.01
CA PRO A 83 -11.63 -6.37 -10.84
C PRO A 83 -12.76 -7.26 -10.31
N GLU A 84 -13.71 -7.61 -11.17
CA GLU A 84 -14.90 -8.42 -10.85
C GLU A 84 -14.53 -9.79 -10.26
N LYS A 85 -13.39 -10.35 -10.68
CA LYS A 85 -12.92 -11.67 -10.23
C LYS A 85 -12.16 -11.65 -8.91
N PHE A 86 -12.00 -10.48 -8.26
CA PHE A 86 -11.37 -10.42 -6.95
C PHE A 86 -12.24 -11.15 -5.92
N ASN A 87 -11.71 -12.24 -5.39
CA ASN A 87 -12.35 -13.07 -4.37
C ASN A 87 -11.41 -13.26 -3.19
N ALA A 88 -11.68 -12.57 -2.11
CA ALA A 88 -10.82 -12.56 -0.92
C ALA A 88 -10.76 -13.92 -0.23
N ASP A 89 -11.87 -14.69 -0.22
CA ASP A 89 -11.90 -16.01 0.42
C ASP A 89 -11.08 -17.03 -0.40
N GLU A 90 -11.10 -16.97 -1.72
CA GLU A 90 -10.25 -17.81 -2.58
C GLU A 90 -8.76 -17.49 -2.41
N ILE A 91 -8.40 -16.21 -2.28
CA ILE A 91 -7.02 -15.78 -2.02
C ILE A 91 -6.54 -16.35 -0.69
N VAL A 92 -7.36 -16.27 0.35
CA VAL A 92 -7.04 -16.83 1.68
C VAL A 92 -6.92 -18.35 1.62
N ALA A 93 -7.83 -19.04 0.92
CA ALA A 93 -7.78 -20.49 0.76
C ALA A 93 -6.47 -20.92 0.07
N LEU A 94 -6.10 -20.26 -1.04
CA LEU A 94 -4.86 -20.53 -1.76
C LEU A 94 -3.61 -20.31 -0.87
N ALA A 95 -3.58 -19.21 -0.10
CA ALA A 95 -2.46 -18.92 0.79
C ALA A 95 -2.31 -20.02 1.86
N LYS A 96 -3.42 -20.48 2.43
CA LYS A 96 -3.43 -21.57 3.43
C LYS A 96 -3.03 -22.91 2.83
N GLU A 97 -3.51 -23.25 1.65
CA GLU A 97 -3.13 -24.47 0.93
C GLU A 97 -1.63 -24.50 0.64
N ALA A 98 -1.06 -23.36 0.27
CA ALA A 98 0.38 -23.21 0.08
C ALA A 98 1.20 -23.20 1.39
N GLY A 99 0.57 -23.29 2.55
CA GLY A 99 1.24 -23.27 3.86
C GLY A 99 1.67 -21.89 4.33
N MET A 100 1.17 -20.82 3.71
CA MET A 100 1.48 -19.45 4.10
C MET A 100 0.82 -19.06 5.42
N ARG A 101 1.45 -18.17 6.16
CA ARG A 101 1.06 -17.75 7.51
C ARG A 101 0.43 -16.36 7.55
N SER A 102 0.68 -15.57 6.53
CA SER A 102 0.15 -14.22 6.42
C SER A 102 -0.02 -13.80 4.96
N ILE A 103 -0.88 -12.80 4.76
CA ILE A 103 -1.06 -12.12 3.48
C ILE A 103 -0.74 -10.65 3.70
N VAL A 104 0.09 -10.09 2.82
CA VAL A 104 0.41 -8.66 2.73
C VAL A 104 -0.15 -8.14 1.42
N ILE A 105 -0.89 -7.04 1.45
CA ILE A 105 -1.38 -6.36 0.24
C ILE A 105 -0.90 -4.92 0.20
N THR A 106 -0.60 -4.40 -0.98
CA THR A 106 -0.36 -2.97 -1.18
C THR A 106 -1.66 -2.20 -1.04
N THR A 107 -1.90 -1.64 0.15
CA THR A 107 -3.11 -0.86 0.43
C THR A 107 -3.08 0.51 -0.24
N LYS A 108 -1.90 1.11 -0.36
CA LYS A 108 -1.55 2.28 -1.16
C LYS A 108 -0.13 2.11 -1.66
N HIS A 109 0.10 2.21 -2.96
CA HIS A 109 1.45 2.23 -3.54
C HIS A 109 1.88 3.68 -3.84
N HIS A 110 3.02 3.88 -4.50
CA HIS A 110 3.60 5.19 -4.80
C HIS A 110 2.66 6.07 -5.65
N ASP A 111 1.80 5.47 -6.45
CA ASP A 111 0.81 6.14 -7.29
C ASP A 111 -0.28 6.90 -6.51
N GLY A 112 -0.32 6.75 -5.18
CA GLY A 112 -1.26 7.42 -4.31
C GLY A 112 -2.65 6.81 -4.24
N PHE A 113 -2.97 5.81 -5.08
CA PHE A 113 -4.29 5.20 -5.11
C PHE A 113 -4.51 4.28 -3.91
N CYS A 114 -5.61 4.51 -3.18
CA CYS A 114 -5.97 3.73 -2.01
C CYS A 114 -6.96 2.61 -2.37
N LEU A 115 -6.65 1.36 -1.98
CA LEU A 115 -7.55 0.21 -2.14
C LEU A 115 -8.62 0.10 -1.05
N PHE A 116 -8.81 1.14 -0.26
CA PHE A 116 -9.74 1.21 0.86
C PHE A 116 -10.43 2.57 0.91
N LYS A 117 -11.62 2.62 1.52
CA LYS A 117 -12.31 3.89 1.78
C LYS A 117 -11.54 4.70 2.81
N THR A 118 -11.23 5.94 2.45
CA THR A 118 -10.56 6.90 3.34
C THR A 118 -11.25 8.25 3.30
N ALA A 119 -11.13 9.02 4.37
CA ALA A 119 -11.65 10.39 4.46
C ALA A 119 -10.63 11.44 3.96
N THR A 120 -9.40 11.04 3.64
CA THR A 120 -8.32 11.96 3.28
C THR A 120 -8.22 12.24 1.79
N THR A 121 -8.79 11.38 0.96
CA THR A 121 -8.80 11.53 -0.51
C THR A 121 -9.96 10.74 -1.13
N GLU A 122 -10.53 11.26 -2.22
CA GLU A 122 -11.46 10.53 -3.07
C GLU A 122 -10.75 9.59 -4.06
N TYR A 123 -9.42 9.69 -4.18
CA TYR A 123 -8.62 8.82 -5.04
C TYR A 123 -8.45 7.44 -4.43
N ASN A 124 -9.55 6.72 -4.37
CA ASN A 124 -9.64 5.39 -3.75
C ASN A 124 -10.61 4.47 -4.50
N SER A 125 -10.53 3.17 -4.22
CA SER A 125 -11.27 2.12 -4.91
C SER A 125 -12.80 2.19 -4.72
N VAL A 126 -13.27 2.86 -3.67
CA VAL A 126 -14.70 3.00 -3.40
C VAL A 126 -15.29 4.21 -4.11
N ASP A 127 -14.59 5.34 -4.10
CA ASP A 127 -15.12 6.60 -4.64
C ASP A 127 -14.81 6.77 -6.13
N ALA A 128 -13.59 6.44 -6.56
CA ALA A 128 -13.09 6.75 -7.90
C ALA A 128 -13.34 5.64 -8.94
N THR A 129 -13.76 4.45 -8.53
CA THR A 129 -13.89 3.32 -9.47
C THR A 129 -15.34 2.87 -9.70
N PRO A 130 -15.64 2.22 -10.84
CA PRO A 130 -16.94 1.62 -11.06
C PRO A 130 -17.22 0.45 -10.12
N ALA A 131 -16.20 -0.23 -9.62
CA ALA A 131 -16.30 -1.37 -8.71
C ALA A 131 -16.89 -0.99 -7.33
N LYS A 132 -16.58 0.22 -6.84
CA LYS A 132 -17.02 0.76 -5.53
C LYS A 132 -16.79 -0.20 -4.35
N ARG A 133 -15.65 -0.88 -4.36
CA ARG A 133 -15.29 -1.92 -3.38
C ARG A 133 -14.11 -1.49 -2.51
N ASP A 134 -14.16 -1.86 -1.24
CA ASP A 134 -13.04 -1.72 -0.29
C ASP A 134 -12.29 -3.07 -0.20
N TYR A 135 -11.28 -3.23 -1.06
CA TYR A 135 -10.52 -4.49 -1.18
C TYR A 135 -9.71 -4.81 0.07
N VAL A 136 -9.24 -3.79 0.79
CA VAL A 136 -8.50 -3.97 2.04
C VAL A 136 -9.41 -4.52 3.12
N LYS A 137 -10.62 -3.96 3.24
CA LYS A 137 -11.62 -4.46 4.17
C LYS A 137 -12.03 -5.90 3.84
N GLU A 138 -12.33 -6.19 2.57
CA GLU A 138 -12.75 -7.52 2.13
C GLU A 138 -11.67 -8.57 2.44
N LEU A 139 -10.40 -8.29 2.10
CA LEU A 139 -9.31 -9.24 2.33
C LEU A 139 -8.98 -9.38 3.82
N SER A 140 -9.01 -8.29 4.58
CA SER A 140 -8.82 -8.31 6.04
C SER A 140 -9.88 -9.16 6.74
N ASP A 141 -11.15 -8.99 6.34
CA ASP A 141 -12.25 -9.76 6.88
C ASP A 141 -12.14 -11.26 6.53
N ALA A 142 -11.75 -11.59 5.30
CA ALA A 142 -11.49 -12.95 4.86
C ALA A 142 -10.30 -13.58 5.61
N CYS A 143 -9.22 -12.86 5.81
CA CYS A 143 -8.07 -13.31 6.60
C CYS A 143 -8.49 -13.66 8.04
N ARG A 144 -9.31 -12.82 8.66
CA ARG A 144 -9.84 -13.06 10.01
C ARG A 144 -10.70 -14.31 10.05
N ARG A 145 -11.61 -14.50 9.08
CA ARG A 145 -12.42 -15.73 8.98
C ARG A 145 -11.55 -16.96 8.75
N GLY A 146 -10.54 -16.84 7.91
CA GLY A 146 -9.65 -17.94 7.57
C GLY A 146 -8.56 -18.25 8.61
N GLY A 147 -8.41 -17.41 9.65
CA GLY A 147 -7.39 -17.59 10.69
C GLY A 147 -5.97 -17.41 10.19
N ILE A 148 -5.75 -16.55 9.16
CA ILE A 148 -4.45 -16.17 8.64
C ILE A 148 -4.14 -14.70 8.99
N ASN A 149 -2.86 -14.37 9.20
CA ASN A 149 -2.51 -12.99 9.55
C ASN A 149 -2.65 -12.08 8.33
N PHE A 150 -3.17 -10.88 8.57
CA PHE A 150 -3.28 -9.82 7.56
C PHE A 150 -2.26 -8.72 7.85
N ALA A 151 -1.56 -8.26 6.81
CA ALA A 151 -0.64 -7.13 6.90
C ALA A 151 -0.84 -6.18 5.71
N MET A 152 -0.43 -4.94 5.89
CA MET A 152 -0.60 -3.87 4.92
C MET A 152 0.76 -3.29 4.53
N TYR A 153 1.00 -3.19 3.23
CA TYR A 153 2.04 -2.31 2.71
C TYR A 153 1.39 -0.96 2.39
N PHE A 154 1.95 0.10 2.94
CA PHE A 154 1.50 1.47 2.70
C PHE A 154 2.70 2.34 2.35
N SER A 155 2.72 2.87 1.13
CA SER A 155 3.76 3.80 0.71
C SER A 155 3.53 5.19 1.30
N LEU A 156 4.56 5.78 1.88
CA LEU A 156 4.55 7.19 2.28
C LEU A 156 4.74 8.10 1.05
N ILE A 157 5.41 7.61 0.01
CA ILE A 157 5.52 8.31 -1.28
C ILE A 157 4.15 8.39 -1.91
N ASP A 158 3.82 9.53 -2.51
CA ASP A 158 2.55 9.78 -3.17
C ASP A 158 2.77 10.63 -4.42
N TRP A 159 2.78 9.99 -5.58
CA TRP A 159 2.98 10.66 -6.87
C TRP A 159 1.74 11.42 -7.36
N ASN A 160 0.59 11.17 -6.75
CA ASN A 160 -0.65 11.88 -7.05
C ASN A 160 -0.78 13.19 -6.25
N TYR A 161 0.01 13.37 -5.19
CA TYR A 161 -0.02 14.59 -4.40
C TYR A 161 0.64 15.75 -5.18
N PRO A 162 -0.05 16.87 -5.43
CA PRO A 162 0.41 17.91 -6.33
C PRO A 162 1.75 18.56 -5.93
N HIS A 163 2.05 18.57 -4.64
CA HIS A 163 3.28 19.15 -4.10
C HIS A 163 4.34 18.11 -3.71
N ALA A 164 4.16 16.85 -4.13
CA ALA A 164 5.17 15.83 -3.91
C ALA A 164 6.40 16.08 -4.79
N TYR A 165 7.54 16.40 -4.16
CA TYR A 165 8.80 16.56 -4.87
C TYR A 165 9.97 16.03 -4.04
N PRO A 166 10.88 15.23 -4.63
CA PRO A 166 10.89 14.70 -6.00
C PRO A 166 9.81 13.65 -6.24
N ILE A 167 9.24 13.66 -7.45
CA ILE A 167 8.06 12.83 -7.81
C ILE A 167 8.41 11.35 -7.88
N SER A 168 9.64 11.00 -8.18
CA SER A 168 10.05 9.64 -8.46
C SER A 168 11.32 9.26 -7.73
N SER A 169 11.34 8.05 -7.20
CA SER A 169 12.55 7.41 -6.67
C SER A 169 13.58 7.03 -7.75
N HIS A 170 13.23 7.13 -9.03
CA HIS A 170 14.02 6.66 -10.17
C HIS A 170 14.38 7.78 -11.14
N ASN A 171 14.44 9.04 -10.71
CA ASN A 171 14.75 10.20 -11.55
C ASN A 171 13.86 10.28 -12.81
N CYS A 172 12.61 9.89 -12.69
CA CYS A 172 11.65 10.12 -13.76
C CYS A 172 11.19 11.56 -13.69
N ASP A 173 11.67 12.37 -14.63
CA ASP A 173 11.38 13.79 -14.74
C ASP A 173 9.99 14.04 -15.35
N PHE A 174 9.00 13.24 -15.05
CA PHE A 174 7.68 13.59 -15.48
C PHE A 174 7.03 14.52 -14.47
N ILE A 175 6.64 15.66 -14.95
CA ILE A 175 5.93 16.68 -14.20
C ILE A 175 4.47 16.58 -14.60
N THR A 176 3.58 16.54 -13.62
CA THR A 176 2.16 16.61 -13.89
C THR A 176 1.76 18.06 -14.14
N PRO A 177 0.67 18.32 -14.89
CA PRO A 177 0.15 19.68 -15.03
C PRO A 177 -0.09 20.40 -13.70
N GLN A 178 -0.41 19.65 -12.66
CA GLN A 178 -0.59 20.15 -11.29
C GLN A 178 0.68 20.71 -10.65
N HIS A 179 1.85 20.39 -11.17
CA HIS A 179 3.15 20.87 -10.67
C HIS A 179 3.68 22.10 -11.44
N HIS A 180 2.94 22.58 -12.42
CA HIS A 180 3.31 23.76 -13.19
C HIS A 180 2.69 25.07 -12.66
N GLU A 181 1.85 25.00 -11.65
CA GLU A 181 1.28 26.13 -10.92
C GLU A 181 2.14 26.45 -9.68
#